data_4bccc074f45317b39fbb72a3217ede7f
#
_entry.id   4bccc074f45317b39fbb72a3217ede7f
#
_cell.length_a   1.000
_cell.length_b   1.000
_cell.length_c   1.000
_cell.angle_alpha   90.00
_cell.angle_beta   90.00
_cell.angle_gamma   90.00
#
_symmetry.space_group_name_H-M   'P 1'
#
loop_
_entity.id
_entity.type
_entity.pdbx_description
1 polymer ?
#
loop_
_entity_poly.entity_id
_entity_poly.type
_entity_poly.pdbx_seq_one_letter_code
_entity_poly.pdbx_strand_id
1 'polypeptide(L)'
;MTLAERVAKAVDAAPIIDLHTHLFAPGFGALNLWGVDELLTYHYLVAETLRAEPKVTPEAFFARDKAAQADLVWDALFVRRSPLSEAAAGVATVLDAFGLDPAAPDLRDARAFFAARRVEDHVDDVLRLAGVSALAMTNDPTDPAERAVWEAGAGADPRFYAALRLDRLVSSNDLASELDRWIARMRPRYLAISVNEVSAPPRAVLDACREHDLPFAMMIGVRRAVNPRLGVAGDGVSTADLVPLERLAAENPDVRFLVTTLARENTHGLCVVARKFANVLPFGCWWFMNNPSLIEETTMMRLEMLGPTFVPQHSDARVLDQLVYKWRHSRRSIARALTRRYEAMPVPPTDAQIQRDARALMGGIAGEWLGA
;
A
#
# COMPACT_ATOMS: atom_id res chain seq x y z
N MET A 1 21.65 21.01 14.40
CA MET A 1 20.66 19.93 14.17
C MET A 1 21.15 18.65 14.80
N THR A 2 20.32 18.01 15.60
CA THR A 2 20.56 16.67 16.17
C THR A 2 20.59 15.62 15.07
N LEU A 3 21.06 14.41 15.35
CA LEU A 3 21.01 13.30 14.40
C LEU A 3 19.57 13.02 13.95
N ALA A 4 18.62 12.97 14.90
CA ALA A 4 17.20 12.76 14.60
C ALA A 4 16.61 13.82 13.65
N GLU A 5 16.94 15.11 13.85
CA GLU A 5 16.49 16.18 12.96
C GLU A 5 17.10 16.06 11.55
N ARG A 6 18.38 15.67 11.45
CA ARG A 6 19.05 15.46 10.15
C ARG A 6 18.42 14.29 9.39
N VAL A 7 18.15 13.18 10.08
CA VAL A 7 17.51 11.99 9.50
C VAL A 7 16.07 12.31 9.08
N ALA A 8 15.27 12.94 9.95
CA ALA A 8 13.90 13.33 9.63
C ALA A 8 13.86 14.23 8.39
N LYS A 9 14.71 15.27 8.34
CA LYS A 9 14.82 16.16 7.18
C LYS A 9 15.16 15.41 5.88
N ALA A 10 16.08 14.44 5.95
CA ALA A 10 16.47 13.66 4.77
C ALA A 10 15.35 12.74 4.28
N VAL A 11 14.63 12.08 5.21
CA VAL A 11 13.47 11.22 4.90
C VAL A 11 12.31 12.05 4.35
N ASP A 12 12.05 13.24 4.92
CA ASP A 12 10.98 14.13 4.46
C ASP A 12 11.25 14.72 3.06
N ALA A 13 12.53 14.96 2.75
CA ALA A 13 12.93 15.49 1.45
C ALA A 13 13.04 14.43 0.34
N ALA A 14 13.09 13.15 0.69
CA ALA A 14 13.23 12.07 -0.29
C ALA A 14 11.90 11.83 -1.03
N PRO A 15 11.90 11.79 -2.38
CA PRO A 15 10.71 11.47 -3.15
C PRO A 15 10.30 10.00 -2.92
N ILE A 16 9.00 9.77 -2.86
CA ILE A 16 8.43 8.44 -2.64
C ILE A 16 8.01 7.83 -3.97
N ILE A 17 8.39 6.57 -4.20
CA ILE A 17 7.72 5.69 -5.15
C ILE A 17 6.91 4.68 -4.32
N ASP A 18 5.58 4.82 -4.35
CA ASP A 18 4.66 3.94 -3.63
C ASP A 18 4.44 2.65 -4.43
N LEU A 19 5.07 1.57 -3.96
CA LEU A 19 5.15 0.32 -4.73
C LEU A 19 3.81 -0.42 -4.85
N HIS A 20 2.83 -0.12 -4.01
CA HIS A 20 1.56 -0.84 -4.03
C HIS A 20 0.42 0.00 -3.47
N THR A 21 -0.57 0.26 -4.32
CA THR A 21 -1.83 0.91 -3.98
C THR A 21 -2.99 0.23 -4.72
N HIS A 22 -4.22 0.55 -4.32
CA HIS A 22 -5.45 0.26 -5.06
C HIS A 22 -6.06 1.55 -5.63
N LEU A 23 -5.23 2.55 -5.86
CA LEU A 23 -5.63 3.82 -6.47
C LEU A 23 -5.63 3.70 -7.99
N PHE A 24 -6.40 4.58 -8.61
CA PHE A 24 -6.46 4.69 -10.07
C PHE A 24 -6.12 6.10 -10.51
N ALA A 25 -5.53 6.24 -11.69
CA ALA A 25 -5.31 7.54 -12.30
C ALA A 25 -6.66 8.25 -12.58
N PRO A 26 -6.70 9.60 -12.64
CA PRO A 26 -7.94 10.35 -12.89
C PRO A 26 -8.73 9.87 -14.10
N GLY A 27 -8.06 9.43 -15.17
CA GLY A 27 -8.70 8.92 -16.37
C GLY A 27 -9.50 7.62 -16.21
N PHE A 28 -9.41 6.96 -15.03
CA PHE A 28 -10.27 5.83 -14.68
C PHE A 28 -11.64 6.26 -14.10
N GLY A 29 -11.91 7.56 -14.03
CA GLY A 29 -13.20 8.11 -13.63
C GLY A 29 -13.65 7.64 -12.24
N ALA A 30 -14.82 6.99 -12.16
CA ALA A 30 -15.42 6.56 -10.88
C ALA A 30 -14.61 5.51 -10.11
N LEU A 31 -13.59 4.87 -10.72
CA LEU A 31 -12.69 3.95 -10.01
C LEU A 31 -11.66 4.69 -9.16
N ASN A 32 -11.40 5.97 -9.44
CA ASN A 32 -10.56 6.81 -8.59
C ASN A 32 -11.39 7.34 -7.41
N LEU A 33 -11.29 6.65 -6.27
CA LEU A 33 -12.01 7.00 -5.05
C LEU A 33 -11.28 8.11 -4.30
N TRP A 34 -12.02 9.14 -3.89
CA TRP A 34 -11.51 10.27 -3.11
C TRP A 34 -12.63 11.01 -2.37
N GLY A 35 -12.26 11.81 -1.38
CA GLY A 35 -13.18 12.63 -0.60
C GLY A 35 -13.61 12.00 0.73
N VAL A 36 -14.29 12.81 1.54
CA VAL A 36 -14.56 12.47 2.95
C VAL A 36 -15.46 11.24 3.12
N ASP A 37 -16.47 11.07 2.29
CA ASP A 37 -17.38 9.93 2.40
C ASP A 37 -16.68 8.61 2.01
N GLU A 38 -15.79 8.62 1.02
CA GLU A 38 -14.95 7.48 0.68
C GLU A 38 -13.93 7.16 1.79
N LEU A 39 -13.29 8.18 2.36
CA LEU A 39 -12.37 8.02 3.48
C LEU A 39 -13.04 7.35 4.68
N LEU A 40 -14.25 7.80 5.06
CA LEU A 40 -14.97 7.29 6.22
C LEU A 40 -15.60 5.93 6.00
N THR A 41 -15.94 5.58 4.76
CA THR A 41 -16.48 4.26 4.42
C THR A 41 -15.41 3.25 4.00
N TYR A 42 -14.14 3.58 4.22
CA TYR A 42 -13.02 2.66 4.08
C TYR A 42 -13.17 1.47 5.05
N HIS A 43 -12.88 0.29 4.58
CA HIS A 43 -13.24 -0.96 5.27
C HIS A 43 -12.68 -1.11 6.69
N TYR A 44 -11.56 -0.46 7.06
CA TYR A 44 -11.05 -0.46 8.44
C TYR A 44 -12.01 0.29 9.36
N LEU A 45 -12.45 1.48 8.96
CA LEU A 45 -13.37 2.30 9.75
C LEU A 45 -14.76 1.67 9.82
N VAL A 46 -15.21 0.98 8.76
CA VAL A 46 -16.45 0.21 8.77
C VAL A 46 -16.38 -0.91 9.82
N ALA A 47 -15.30 -1.71 9.82
CA ALA A 47 -15.12 -2.76 10.81
C ALA A 47 -15.05 -2.21 12.25
N GLU A 48 -14.32 -1.10 12.45
CA GLU A 48 -14.19 -0.42 13.73
C GLU A 48 -15.55 0.13 14.22
N THR A 49 -16.31 0.76 13.32
CA THR A 49 -17.66 1.28 13.63
C THR A 49 -18.61 0.17 14.05
N LEU A 50 -18.68 -0.93 13.30
CA LEU A 50 -19.55 -2.05 13.62
C LEU A 50 -19.15 -2.75 14.93
N ARG A 51 -17.88 -2.74 15.28
CA ARG A 51 -17.39 -3.17 16.58
C ARG A 51 -17.81 -2.19 17.70
N ALA A 52 -17.73 -0.89 17.45
CA ALA A 52 -18.07 0.15 18.43
C ALA A 52 -19.57 0.30 18.65
N GLU A 53 -20.38 -0.05 17.65
CA GLU A 53 -21.83 0.06 17.62
C GLU A 53 -22.50 -1.34 17.42
N PRO A 54 -22.45 -2.23 18.40
CA PRO A 54 -22.89 -3.63 18.22
C PRO A 54 -24.40 -3.80 17.95
N LYS A 55 -25.18 -2.74 18.12
CA LYS A 55 -26.60 -2.71 17.76
C LYS A 55 -26.82 -2.47 16.26
N VAL A 56 -25.83 -1.98 15.56
CA VAL A 56 -25.87 -1.79 14.10
C VAL A 56 -25.39 -3.08 13.45
N THR A 57 -26.28 -3.78 12.75
CA THR A 57 -25.87 -4.97 12.02
C THR A 57 -25.16 -4.60 10.72
N PRO A 58 -24.25 -5.44 10.19
CA PRO A 58 -23.62 -5.19 8.90
C PRO A 58 -24.64 -4.94 7.78
N GLU A 59 -25.73 -5.72 7.74
CA GLU A 59 -26.78 -5.56 6.74
C GLU A 59 -27.45 -4.19 6.83
N ALA A 60 -27.76 -3.73 8.05
CA ALA A 60 -28.36 -2.41 8.29
C ALA A 60 -27.39 -1.27 7.99
N PHE A 61 -26.08 -1.48 8.12
CA PHE A 61 -25.06 -0.54 7.72
C PHE A 61 -24.97 -0.43 6.19
N PHE A 62 -24.81 -1.55 5.50
CA PHE A 62 -24.64 -1.59 4.04
C PHE A 62 -25.91 -1.29 3.25
N ALA A 63 -27.09 -1.34 3.88
CA ALA A 63 -28.34 -0.89 3.25
C ALA A 63 -28.46 0.65 3.16
N ARG A 64 -27.59 1.40 3.84
CA ARG A 64 -27.56 2.86 3.77
C ARG A 64 -26.82 3.35 2.51
N ASP A 65 -27.15 4.53 2.05
CA ASP A 65 -26.30 5.22 1.06
C ASP A 65 -24.95 5.60 1.67
N LYS A 66 -23.99 5.95 0.81
CA LYS A 66 -22.61 6.27 1.19
C LYS A 66 -22.53 7.40 2.22
N ALA A 67 -23.31 8.47 2.02
CA ALA A 67 -23.30 9.62 2.91
C ALA A 67 -23.82 9.26 4.31
N ALA A 68 -24.91 8.49 4.38
CA ALA A 68 -25.45 8.02 5.67
C ALA A 68 -24.54 6.99 6.37
N GLN A 69 -23.78 6.18 5.61
CA GLN A 69 -22.71 5.34 6.18
C GLN A 69 -21.60 6.23 6.79
N ALA A 70 -21.12 7.23 6.06
CA ALA A 70 -20.09 8.15 6.51
C ALA A 70 -20.53 8.94 7.76
N ASP A 71 -21.77 9.43 7.80
CA ASP A 71 -22.31 10.11 8.97
C ASP A 71 -22.34 9.21 10.22
N LEU A 72 -22.71 7.94 10.06
CA LEU A 72 -22.68 6.98 11.17
C LEU A 72 -21.25 6.71 11.67
N VAL A 73 -20.28 6.57 10.75
CA VAL A 73 -18.87 6.39 11.11
C VAL A 73 -18.34 7.64 11.82
N TRP A 74 -18.65 8.83 11.30
CA TRP A 74 -18.24 10.09 11.90
C TRP A 74 -18.77 10.27 13.31
N ASP A 75 -20.07 10.12 13.50
CA ASP A 75 -20.69 10.19 14.81
C ASP A 75 -20.08 9.18 15.79
N ALA A 76 -19.93 7.92 15.35
CA ALA A 76 -19.47 6.84 16.22
C ALA A 76 -18.02 6.98 16.65
N LEU A 77 -17.10 7.36 15.74
CA LEU A 77 -15.67 7.28 15.97
C LEU A 77 -15.01 8.65 16.22
N PHE A 78 -15.65 9.77 15.83
CA PHE A 78 -15.05 11.12 15.93
C PHE A 78 -15.83 12.04 16.86
N VAL A 79 -17.16 11.99 16.86
CA VAL A 79 -17.98 12.85 17.73
C VAL A 79 -18.14 12.23 19.12
N ARG A 80 -18.52 10.97 19.19
CA ARG A 80 -18.78 10.28 20.49
C ARG A 80 -17.53 9.61 21.07
N ARG A 81 -16.46 9.48 20.33
CA ARG A 81 -15.19 8.85 20.76
C ARG A 81 -13.98 9.63 20.27
N SER A 82 -12.84 9.32 20.83
CA SER A 82 -11.56 9.84 20.32
C SER A 82 -11.05 8.98 19.16
N PRO A 83 -10.62 9.58 18.04
CA PRO A 83 -10.14 8.85 16.85
C PRO A 83 -8.71 8.32 17.07
N LEU A 84 -8.54 7.30 17.90
CA LEU A 84 -7.24 6.78 18.33
C LEU A 84 -6.68 5.67 17.42
N SER A 85 -7.51 4.99 16.65
CA SER A 85 -7.03 4.00 15.69
C SER A 85 -6.20 4.65 14.58
N GLU A 86 -5.33 3.86 13.93
CA GLU A 86 -4.52 4.35 12.79
C GLU A 86 -5.40 4.99 11.71
N ALA A 87 -6.49 4.31 11.34
CA ALA A 87 -7.37 4.78 10.30
C ALA A 87 -8.16 6.04 10.70
N ALA A 88 -8.69 6.09 11.93
CA ALA A 88 -9.43 7.27 12.41
C ALA A 88 -8.51 8.48 12.62
N ALA A 89 -7.34 8.30 13.25
CA ALA A 89 -6.31 9.35 13.35
C ALA A 89 -5.83 9.79 11.95
N GLY A 90 -5.84 8.87 11.00
CA GLY A 90 -5.53 9.14 9.60
C GLY A 90 -6.51 10.11 8.96
N VAL A 91 -7.82 9.87 9.10
CA VAL A 91 -8.85 10.81 8.59
C VAL A 91 -8.68 12.19 9.21
N ALA A 92 -8.52 12.28 10.54
CA ALA A 92 -8.26 13.56 11.21
C ALA A 92 -7.01 14.27 10.65
N THR A 93 -5.95 13.51 10.34
CA THR A 93 -4.73 14.03 9.70
C THR A 93 -4.99 14.58 8.29
N VAL A 94 -5.83 13.92 7.50
CA VAL A 94 -6.23 14.39 6.16
C VAL A 94 -7.01 15.69 6.25
N LEU A 95 -8.02 15.75 7.12
CA LEU A 95 -8.82 16.96 7.32
C LEU A 95 -7.93 18.15 7.73
N ASP A 96 -7.07 17.97 8.73
CA ASP A 96 -6.09 18.98 9.18
C ASP A 96 -5.18 19.43 8.02
N ALA A 97 -4.68 18.52 7.21
CA ALA A 97 -3.79 18.83 6.09
C ALA A 97 -4.46 19.69 5.00
N PHE A 98 -5.77 19.60 4.87
CA PHE A 98 -6.57 20.44 3.98
C PHE A 98 -7.19 21.68 4.67
N GLY A 99 -6.84 21.94 5.93
CA GLY A 99 -7.35 23.08 6.70
C GLY A 99 -8.81 22.94 7.14
N LEU A 100 -9.33 21.71 7.19
CA LEU A 100 -10.65 21.37 7.69
C LEU A 100 -10.58 21.00 9.18
N ASP A 101 -11.65 21.26 9.92
CA ASP A 101 -11.71 20.94 11.36
C ASP A 101 -11.95 19.43 11.58
N PRO A 102 -10.97 18.69 12.14
CA PRO A 102 -11.14 17.29 12.44
C PRO A 102 -12.03 17.00 13.67
N ALA A 103 -12.48 18.04 14.38
CA ALA A 103 -13.41 17.97 15.50
C ALA A 103 -14.80 18.55 15.17
N ALA A 104 -15.09 18.79 13.90
CA ALA A 104 -16.36 19.31 13.45
C ALA A 104 -17.54 18.45 13.93
N PRO A 105 -18.70 19.03 14.27
CA PRO A 105 -19.87 18.26 14.73
C PRO A 105 -20.52 17.43 13.63
N ASP A 106 -20.26 17.76 12.36
CA ASP A 106 -20.78 17.07 11.18
C ASP A 106 -19.85 17.21 9.96
N LEU A 107 -20.21 16.59 8.85
CA LEU A 107 -19.39 16.53 7.63
C LEU A 107 -19.71 17.61 6.58
N ARG A 108 -20.55 18.60 6.87
CA ARG A 108 -21.03 19.56 5.86
C ARG A 108 -19.90 20.33 5.20
N ASP A 109 -19.00 20.88 6.00
CA ASP A 109 -17.90 21.70 5.49
C ASP A 109 -16.88 20.84 4.72
N ALA A 110 -16.57 19.63 5.21
CA ALA A 110 -15.72 18.70 4.52
C ALA A 110 -16.32 18.30 3.16
N ARG A 111 -17.60 17.94 3.12
CA ARG A 111 -18.30 17.61 1.85
C ARG A 111 -18.30 18.79 0.88
N ALA A 112 -18.58 20.01 1.36
CA ALA A 112 -18.54 21.22 0.53
C ALA A 112 -17.14 21.45 -0.06
N PHE A 113 -16.09 21.26 0.75
CA PHE A 113 -14.72 21.39 0.30
C PHE A 113 -14.38 20.39 -0.84
N PHE A 114 -14.67 19.11 -0.65
CA PHE A 114 -14.38 18.11 -1.67
C PHE A 114 -15.25 18.27 -2.92
N ALA A 115 -16.53 18.63 -2.79
CA ALA A 115 -17.44 18.86 -3.91
C ALA A 115 -17.03 20.04 -4.81
N ALA A 116 -16.29 21.01 -4.26
CA ALA A 116 -15.80 22.16 -5.01
C ALA A 116 -14.52 21.89 -5.82
N ARG A 117 -13.90 20.69 -5.69
CA ARG A 117 -12.61 20.39 -6.30
C ARG A 117 -12.75 19.60 -7.59
N ARG A 118 -11.81 19.84 -8.51
CA ARG A 118 -11.60 18.95 -9.66
C ARG A 118 -10.67 17.82 -9.25
N VAL A 119 -10.90 16.63 -9.78
CA VAL A 119 -10.12 15.43 -9.40
C VAL A 119 -8.63 15.57 -9.76
N GLU A 120 -8.31 16.19 -10.90
CA GLU A 120 -6.92 16.38 -11.34
C GLU A 120 -6.14 17.26 -10.36
N ASP A 121 -6.73 18.41 -9.99
CA ASP A 121 -6.14 19.36 -9.02
C ASP A 121 -5.99 18.70 -7.64
N HIS A 122 -6.96 17.86 -7.27
CA HIS A 122 -6.93 17.14 -6.00
C HIS A 122 -5.84 16.07 -5.97
N VAL A 123 -5.64 15.34 -7.06
CA VAL A 123 -4.52 14.38 -7.20
C VAL A 123 -3.18 15.09 -7.04
N ASP A 124 -2.99 16.24 -7.67
CA ASP A 124 -1.75 17.02 -7.56
C ASP A 124 -1.48 17.45 -6.12
N ASP A 125 -2.51 17.94 -5.42
CA ASP A 125 -2.40 18.34 -4.02
C ASP A 125 -2.09 17.16 -3.09
N VAL A 126 -2.78 16.03 -3.26
CA VAL A 126 -2.56 14.83 -2.44
C VAL A 126 -1.15 14.28 -2.64
N LEU A 127 -0.69 14.12 -3.89
CA LEU A 127 0.65 13.63 -4.20
C LEU A 127 1.73 14.56 -3.62
N ARG A 128 1.54 15.88 -3.74
CA ARG A 128 2.42 16.90 -3.17
C ARG A 128 2.46 16.82 -1.63
N LEU A 129 1.30 16.75 -0.95
CA LEU A 129 1.20 16.66 0.51
C LEU A 129 1.81 15.36 1.05
N ALA A 130 1.62 14.25 0.35
CA ALA A 130 2.19 12.95 0.70
C ALA A 130 3.68 12.85 0.32
N GLY A 131 4.18 13.70 -0.59
CA GLY A 131 5.53 13.63 -1.16
C GLY A 131 5.74 12.41 -2.05
N VAL A 132 4.66 11.92 -2.68
CA VAL A 132 4.66 10.79 -3.61
C VAL A 132 4.95 11.31 -5.01
N SER A 133 6.03 10.85 -5.62
CA SER A 133 6.40 11.19 -7.00
C SER A 133 5.76 10.25 -8.02
N ALA A 134 5.58 8.98 -7.64
CA ALA A 134 4.89 7.98 -8.43
C ALA A 134 4.32 6.88 -7.53
N LEU A 135 3.31 6.18 -8.05
CA LEU A 135 2.68 5.05 -7.36
C LEU A 135 2.30 3.93 -8.32
N ALA A 136 2.23 2.71 -7.82
CA ALA A 136 1.76 1.56 -8.59
C ALA A 136 0.27 1.29 -8.28
N MET A 137 -0.53 1.30 -9.35
CA MET A 137 -1.92 0.81 -9.33
C MET A 137 -1.89 -0.72 -9.34
N THR A 138 -2.70 -1.37 -8.52
CA THR A 138 -2.90 -2.83 -8.60
C THR A 138 -4.10 -3.14 -9.48
N ASN A 139 -3.86 -3.42 -10.74
CA ASN A 139 -4.87 -3.50 -11.79
C ASN A 139 -5.35 -4.93 -12.00
N ASP A 140 -6.67 -5.13 -11.99
CA ASP A 140 -7.32 -6.41 -12.29
C ASP A 140 -8.11 -6.32 -13.61
N PRO A 141 -7.51 -6.72 -14.76
CA PRO A 141 -8.19 -6.63 -16.05
C PRO A 141 -9.35 -7.62 -16.20
N THR A 142 -9.61 -8.47 -15.21
CA THR A 142 -10.81 -9.31 -15.16
C THR A 142 -12.02 -8.56 -14.63
N ASP A 143 -11.83 -7.41 -13.95
CA ASP A 143 -12.91 -6.52 -13.57
C ASP A 143 -13.46 -5.78 -14.81
N PRO A 144 -14.78 -5.87 -15.11
CA PRO A 144 -15.35 -5.29 -16.32
C PRO A 144 -15.19 -3.76 -16.42
N ALA A 145 -15.29 -3.04 -15.30
CA ALA A 145 -15.20 -1.58 -15.29
C ALA A 145 -13.76 -1.13 -15.57
N GLU A 146 -12.79 -1.78 -14.95
CA GLU A 146 -11.38 -1.51 -15.16
C GLU A 146 -10.94 -1.91 -16.59
N ARG A 147 -11.38 -3.10 -17.05
CA ARG A 147 -11.14 -3.59 -18.42
C ARG A 147 -11.56 -2.59 -19.47
N ALA A 148 -12.76 -2.02 -19.33
CA ALA A 148 -13.31 -1.06 -20.30
C ALA A 148 -12.39 0.17 -20.47
N VAL A 149 -11.79 0.67 -19.37
CA VAL A 149 -10.86 1.80 -19.43
C VAL A 149 -9.57 1.43 -20.15
N TRP A 150 -8.99 0.25 -19.83
CA TRP A 150 -7.81 -0.25 -20.51
C TRP A 150 -8.05 -0.49 -22.01
N GLU A 151 -9.20 -1.06 -22.38
CA GLU A 151 -9.56 -1.32 -23.78
C GLU A 151 -9.81 -0.04 -24.57
N ALA A 152 -10.32 1.02 -23.92
CA ALA A 152 -10.45 2.35 -24.52
C ALA A 152 -9.12 3.08 -24.70
N GLY A 153 -8.02 2.61 -24.08
CA GLY A 153 -6.74 3.30 -24.10
C GLY A 153 -6.73 4.61 -23.32
N ALA A 154 -7.67 4.76 -22.37
CA ALA A 154 -7.81 5.93 -21.51
C ALA A 154 -6.94 5.80 -20.25
N GLY A 155 -6.67 6.92 -19.58
CA GLY A 155 -6.18 6.93 -18.20
C GLY A 155 -4.67 7.03 -18.00
N ALA A 156 -3.88 7.40 -18.99
CA ALA A 156 -2.44 7.55 -18.83
C ALA A 156 -2.09 8.82 -18.01
N ASP A 157 -1.63 8.61 -16.81
CA ASP A 157 -0.87 9.60 -16.02
C ASP A 157 0.50 8.96 -15.71
N PRO A 158 1.63 9.59 -16.07
CA PRO A 158 2.96 8.99 -15.90
C PRO A 158 3.36 8.73 -14.43
N ARG A 159 2.64 9.32 -13.49
CA ARG A 159 2.83 9.09 -12.05
C ARG A 159 2.16 7.81 -11.55
N PHE A 160 1.25 7.22 -12.33
CA PHE A 160 0.49 6.02 -12.00
C PHE A 160 0.97 4.84 -12.84
N TYR A 161 1.82 4.00 -12.26
CA TYR A 161 2.31 2.79 -12.92
C TYR A 161 1.29 1.67 -12.85
N ALA A 162 1.12 0.92 -13.91
CA ALA A 162 0.33 -0.30 -13.87
C ALA A 162 1.08 -1.43 -13.15
N ALA A 163 0.36 -2.26 -12.40
CA ALA A 163 0.79 -3.56 -11.94
C ALA A 163 -0.32 -4.58 -12.26
N LEU A 164 0.02 -5.66 -12.94
CA LEU A 164 -0.96 -6.65 -13.38
C LEU A 164 -1.24 -7.67 -12.28
N ARG A 165 -2.46 -7.63 -11.73
CA ARG A 165 -2.93 -8.62 -10.76
C ARG A 165 -3.32 -9.93 -11.44
N LEU A 166 -2.87 -11.02 -10.85
CA LEU A 166 -3.08 -12.36 -11.36
C LEU A 166 -4.12 -13.16 -10.58
N ASP A 167 -4.65 -12.65 -9.47
CA ASP A 167 -5.51 -13.40 -8.53
C ASP A 167 -6.63 -14.20 -9.20
N ARG A 168 -7.27 -13.63 -10.22
CA ARG A 168 -8.31 -14.31 -11.02
C ARG A 168 -7.76 -14.85 -12.33
N LEU A 169 -6.76 -14.18 -12.90
CA LEU A 169 -6.21 -14.49 -14.20
C LEU A 169 -5.52 -15.86 -14.24
N VAL A 170 -4.88 -16.26 -13.13
CA VAL A 170 -4.19 -17.58 -13.02
C VAL A 170 -5.11 -18.79 -13.23
N SER A 171 -6.42 -18.59 -13.15
CA SER A 171 -7.42 -19.63 -13.42
C SER A 171 -7.81 -19.72 -14.89
N SER A 172 -7.25 -18.88 -15.76
CA SER A 172 -7.54 -18.92 -17.21
C SER A 172 -6.99 -20.20 -17.83
N ASN A 173 -7.76 -20.81 -18.75
CA ASN A 173 -7.31 -21.95 -19.53
C ASN A 173 -6.23 -21.59 -20.57
N ASP A 174 -6.11 -20.31 -20.92
CA ASP A 174 -5.11 -19.77 -21.86
C ASP A 174 -4.33 -18.62 -21.18
N LEU A 175 -3.71 -18.95 -20.05
CA LEU A 175 -3.00 -17.97 -19.22
C LEU A 175 -1.87 -17.26 -19.98
N ALA A 176 -1.12 -17.98 -20.83
CA ALA A 176 -0.01 -17.38 -21.57
C ALA A 176 -0.48 -16.25 -22.49
N SER A 177 -1.47 -16.53 -23.34
CA SER A 177 -2.03 -15.51 -24.25
C SER A 177 -2.67 -14.33 -23.52
N GLU A 178 -3.32 -14.58 -22.38
CA GLU A 178 -3.88 -13.49 -21.55
C GLU A 178 -2.77 -12.63 -20.93
N LEU A 179 -1.67 -13.23 -20.47
CA LEU A 179 -0.51 -12.49 -19.97
C LEU A 179 0.09 -11.59 -21.05
N ASP A 180 0.38 -12.14 -22.23
CA ASP A 180 0.94 -11.40 -23.36
C ASP A 180 0.03 -10.21 -23.76
N ARG A 181 -1.26 -10.47 -23.86
CA ARG A 181 -2.26 -9.45 -24.16
C ARG A 181 -2.25 -8.29 -23.17
N TRP A 182 -2.29 -8.61 -21.86
CA TRP A 182 -2.40 -7.59 -20.83
C TRP A 182 -1.08 -6.89 -20.56
N ILE A 183 0.05 -7.59 -20.63
CA ILE A 183 1.39 -6.98 -20.54
C ILE A 183 1.59 -5.97 -21.68
N ALA A 184 1.28 -6.35 -22.92
CA ALA A 184 1.39 -5.44 -24.05
C ALA A 184 0.51 -4.19 -23.92
N ARG A 185 -0.70 -4.35 -23.37
CA ARG A 185 -1.67 -3.26 -23.23
C ARG A 185 -1.41 -2.34 -22.06
N MET A 186 -1.15 -2.91 -20.90
CA MET A 186 -1.00 -2.16 -19.64
C MET A 186 0.43 -1.69 -19.40
N ARG A 187 1.41 -2.37 -19.99
CA ARG A 187 2.85 -2.14 -19.73
C ARG A 187 3.15 -2.12 -18.23
N PRO A 188 2.77 -3.16 -17.49
CA PRO A 188 2.90 -3.19 -16.04
C PRO A 188 4.38 -3.16 -15.63
N ARG A 189 4.64 -2.63 -14.45
CA ARG A 189 5.97 -2.63 -13.85
C ARG A 189 6.28 -3.93 -13.10
N TYR A 190 5.26 -4.69 -12.75
CA TYR A 190 5.38 -6.02 -12.14
C TYR A 190 4.07 -6.82 -12.28
N LEU A 191 4.17 -8.14 -12.11
CA LEU A 191 3.02 -9.03 -11.95
C LEU A 191 2.78 -9.27 -10.47
N ALA A 192 1.51 -9.38 -10.01
CA ALA A 192 1.19 -9.48 -8.59
C ALA A 192 0.13 -10.54 -8.29
N ILE A 193 0.30 -11.25 -7.16
CA ILE A 193 -0.71 -12.16 -6.61
C ILE A 193 -0.80 -12.03 -5.10
N SER A 194 -2.04 -12.18 -4.56
CA SER A 194 -2.29 -12.27 -3.12
C SER A 194 -2.69 -13.68 -2.76
N VAL A 195 -1.93 -14.32 -1.87
CA VAL A 195 -2.11 -15.72 -1.50
C VAL A 195 -2.17 -15.91 0.02
N ASN A 196 -2.86 -16.96 0.47
CA ASN A 196 -2.81 -17.37 1.87
C ASN A 196 -1.48 -18.05 2.18
N GLU A 197 -1.06 -18.97 1.32
CA GLU A 197 0.15 -19.77 1.45
C GLU A 197 1.01 -19.66 0.19
N VAL A 198 2.31 -19.82 0.34
CA VAL A 198 3.23 -19.79 -0.79
C VAL A 198 3.12 -21.10 -1.58
N SER A 199 2.91 -20.98 -2.87
CA SER A 199 3.00 -22.07 -3.84
C SER A 199 3.73 -21.60 -5.08
N ALA A 200 4.30 -22.52 -5.85
CA ALA A 200 4.86 -22.19 -7.15
C ALA A 200 3.75 -21.64 -8.07
N PRO A 201 3.95 -20.46 -8.69
CA PRO A 201 3.00 -19.96 -9.66
C PRO A 201 3.00 -20.84 -10.92
N PRO A 202 1.96 -20.77 -11.77
CA PRO A 202 2.00 -21.39 -13.08
C PRO A 202 3.26 -20.99 -13.85
N ARG A 203 3.84 -21.93 -14.60
CA ARG A 203 5.09 -21.70 -15.35
C ARG A 203 5.00 -20.49 -16.28
N ALA A 204 3.85 -20.29 -16.94
CA ALA A 204 3.62 -19.14 -17.81
C ALA A 204 3.87 -17.79 -17.12
N VAL A 205 3.62 -17.67 -15.80
CA VAL A 205 3.90 -16.45 -15.03
C VAL A 205 5.40 -16.19 -14.94
N LEU A 206 6.20 -17.21 -14.62
CA LEU A 206 7.65 -17.09 -14.53
C LEU A 206 8.30 -16.85 -15.90
N ASP A 207 7.76 -17.49 -16.94
CA ASP A 207 8.22 -17.29 -18.31
C ASP A 207 7.93 -15.86 -18.78
N ALA A 208 6.74 -15.30 -18.48
CA ALA A 208 6.41 -13.90 -18.75
C ALA A 208 7.31 -12.92 -17.97
N CYS A 209 7.63 -13.22 -16.70
CA CYS A 209 8.57 -12.41 -15.92
C CYS A 209 9.95 -12.33 -16.59
N ARG A 210 10.46 -13.45 -17.14
CA ARG A 210 11.74 -13.50 -17.85
C ARG A 210 11.70 -12.74 -19.17
N GLU A 211 10.67 -13.01 -19.97
CA GLU A 211 10.52 -12.46 -21.31
C GLU A 211 10.40 -10.93 -21.28
N HIS A 212 9.66 -10.39 -20.29
CA HIS A 212 9.40 -8.96 -20.20
C HIS A 212 10.23 -8.26 -19.12
N ASP A 213 11.18 -8.92 -18.50
CA ASP A 213 12.00 -8.43 -17.37
C ASP A 213 11.14 -7.81 -16.24
N LEU A 214 10.07 -8.50 -15.86
CA LEU A 214 9.12 -8.04 -14.84
C LEU A 214 9.36 -8.75 -13.50
N PRO A 215 9.39 -8.04 -12.37
CA PRO A 215 9.31 -8.66 -11.06
C PRO A 215 7.98 -9.38 -10.83
N PHE A 216 8.00 -10.45 -10.03
CA PHE A 216 6.80 -11.11 -9.53
C PHE A 216 6.56 -10.76 -8.07
N ALA A 217 5.47 -10.06 -7.78
CA ALA A 217 5.10 -9.64 -6.43
C ALA A 217 4.17 -10.68 -5.78
N MET A 218 4.58 -11.19 -4.61
CA MET A 218 3.77 -12.09 -3.79
C MET A 218 3.40 -11.41 -2.47
N MET A 219 2.09 -11.36 -2.20
CA MET A 219 1.50 -10.81 -1.00
C MET A 219 0.89 -11.96 -0.20
N ILE A 220 1.54 -12.34 0.90
CA ILE A 220 1.38 -13.64 1.55
C ILE A 220 0.67 -13.50 2.90
N GLY A 221 -0.26 -14.43 3.19
CA GLY A 221 -0.88 -14.58 4.51
C GLY A 221 -2.31 -14.01 4.61
N VAL A 222 -2.99 -13.74 3.49
CA VAL A 222 -4.37 -13.26 3.52
C VAL A 222 -5.36 -14.40 3.56
N ARG A 223 -6.23 -14.40 4.58
CA ARG A 223 -7.39 -15.30 4.68
C ARG A 223 -8.64 -14.53 4.30
N ARG A 224 -9.28 -14.94 3.20
CA ARG A 224 -10.48 -14.27 2.70
C ARG A 224 -11.73 -14.63 3.48
N ALA A 225 -12.62 -13.62 3.67
CA ALA A 225 -13.96 -13.77 4.22
C ALA A 225 -14.03 -14.52 5.58
N VAL A 226 -13.13 -14.22 6.51
CA VAL A 226 -13.18 -14.76 7.89
C VAL A 226 -14.48 -14.36 8.58
N ASN A 227 -14.95 -13.13 8.31
CA ASN A 227 -16.31 -12.71 8.64
C ASN A 227 -17.02 -12.21 7.36
N PRO A 228 -17.73 -13.08 6.62
CA PRO A 228 -18.31 -12.73 5.32
C PRO A 228 -19.36 -11.62 5.39
N ARG A 229 -19.99 -11.39 6.57
CA ARG A 229 -20.96 -10.31 6.75
C ARG A 229 -20.34 -8.91 6.64
N LEU A 230 -19.04 -8.78 6.83
CA LEU A 230 -18.31 -7.51 6.71
C LEU A 230 -17.85 -7.21 5.28
N GLY A 231 -18.12 -8.06 4.29
CA GLY A 231 -17.64 -7.88 2.93
C GLY A 231 -16.12 -7.79 2.87
N VAL A 232 -15.58 -6.75 2.23
CA VAL A 232 -14.12 -6.50 2.11
C VAL A 232 -13.45 -6.30 3.47
N ALA A 233 -14.17 -5.79 4.48
CA ALA A 233 -13.68 -5.64 5.85
C ALA A 233 -13.57 -6.96 6.61
N GLY A 234 -14.03 -8.06 6.05
CA GLY A 234 -14.13 -9.37 6.69
C GLY A 234 -12.94 -10.30 6.48
N ASP A 235 -11.90 -9.85 5.81
CA ASP A 235 -10.68 -10.65 5.62
C ASP A 235 -9.82 -10.70 6.89
N GLY A 236 -9.00 -11.73 7.03
CA GLY A 236 -8.13 -11.96 8.17
C GLY A 236 -6.71 -12.34 7.78
N VAL A 237 -5.90 -12.65 8.78
CA VAL A 237 -4.47 -12.96 8.65
C VAL A 237 -4.17 -14.40 9.05
N SER A 238 -3.17 -15.01 8.40
CA SER A 238 -2.51 -16.24 8.84
C SER A 238 -1.01 -16.12 8.69
N THR A 239 -0.28 -16.87 9.52
CA THR A 239 1.14 -17.15 9.28
C THR A 239 1.28 -18.13 8.12
N ALA A 240 2.31 -17.95 7.32
CA ALA A 240 2.62 -18.82 6.18
C ALA A 240 3.96 -19.54 6.37
N ASP A 241 4.10 -20.74 5.81
CA ASP A 241 5.38 -21.37 5.63
C ASP A 241 6.16 -20.68 4.50
N LEU A 242 7.40 -20.27 4.77
CA LEU A 242 8.28 -19.61 3.80
C LEU A 242 9.26 -20.57 3.09
N VAL A 243 9.30 -21.84 3.46
CA VAL A 243 10.15 -22.85 2.77
C VAL A 243 9.84 -22.95 1.27
N PRO A 244 8.57 -22.91 0.83
CA PRO A 244 8.29 -22.88 -0.61
C PRO A 244 8.83 -21.62 -1.33
N LEU A 245 8.91 -20.45 -0.64
CA LEU A 245 9.54 -19.25 -1.19
C LEU A 245 11.04 -19.44 -1.38
N GLU A 246 11.73 -20.08 -0.42
CA GLU A 246 13.15 -20.37 -0.54
C GLU A 246 13.45 -21.25 -1.76
N ARG A 247 12.64 -22.29 -1.97
CA ARG A 247 12.75 -23.18 -3.15
C ARG A 247 12.50 -22.42 -4.45
N LEU A 248 11.43 -21.62 -4.48
CA LEU A 248 11.06 -20.84 -5.66
C LEU A 248 12.19 -19.87 -6.04
N ALA A 249 12.77 -19.17 -5.06
CA ALA A 249 13.88 -18.25 -5.29
C ALA A 249 15.16 -18.96 -5.76
N ALA A 250 15.47 -20.13 -5.17
CA ALA A 250 16.63 -20.93 -5.54
C ALA A 250 16.54 -21.54 -6.95
N GLU A 251 15.35 -22.01 -7.33
CA GLU A 251 15.08 -22.62 -8.64
C GLU A 251 14.94 -21.59 -9.78
N ASN A 252 14.72 -20.31 -9.44
CA ASN A 252 14.51 -19.23 -10.41
C ASN A 252 15.39 -18.00 -10.08
N PRO A 253 16.73 -18.14 -10.12
CA PRO A 253 17.65 -17.07 -9.72
C PRO A 253 17.62 -15.86 -10.68
N ASP A 254 17.07 -16.02 -11.86
CA ASP A 254 16.87 -15.05 -12.91
C ASP A 254 15.52 -14.29 -12.83
N VAL A 255 14.64 -14.68 -11.91
CA VAL A 255 13.37 -13.98 -11.64
C VAL A 255 13.49 -13.16 -10.38
N ARG A 256 13.04 -11.89 -10.44
CA ARG A 256 13.00 -10.97 -9.30
C ARG A 256 11.67 -11.11 -8.54
N PHE A 257 11.74 -11.38 -7.24
CA PHE A 257 10.58 -11.58 -6.38
C PHE A 257 10.42 -10.40 -5.42
N LEU A 258 9.32 -9.65 -5.53
CA LEU A 258 8.87 -8.69 -4.55
C LEU A 258 8.00 -9.42 -3.53
N VAL A 259 8.32 -9.40 -2.24
CA VAL A 259 7.60 -10.20 -1.25
C VAL A 259 7.18 -9.35 -0.06
N THR A 260 5.90 -9.40 0.29
CA THR A 260 5.38 -8.85 1.54
C THR A 260 4.54 -9.90 2.27
N THR A 261 4.54 -9.83 3.60
CA THR A 261 3.75 -10.74 4.45
C THR A 261 2.75 -9.95 5.27
N LEU A 262 1.57 -10.53 5.49
CA LEU A 262 0.51 -9.92 6.28
C LEU A 262 0.66 -10.18 7.77
N ALA A 263 1.23 -11.34 8.14
CA ALA A 263 1.47 -11.70 9.51
C ALA A 263 2.80 -11.12 10.02
N ARG A 264 2.77 -10.47 11.19
CA ARG A 264 3.95 -9.95 11.87
C ARG A 264 4.99 -11.05 12.12
N GLU A 265 4.54 -12.26 12.43
CA GLU A 265 5.35 -13.43 12.72
C GLU A 265 6.22 -13.86 11.53
N ASN A 266 5.79 -13.58 10.31
CA ASN A 266 6.56 -13.91 9.10
C ASN A 266 7.66 -12.90 8.77
N THR A 267 7.68 -11.71 9.40
CA THR A 267 8.61 -10.63 9.07
C THR A 267 10.07 -11.06 9.24
N HIS A 268 10.40 -11.72 10.36
CA HIS A 268 11.77 -12.22 10.61
C HIS A 268 12.17 -13.29 9.59
N GLY A 269 11.32 -14.29 9.35
CA GLY A 269 11.58 -15.35 8.38
C GLY A 269 11.82 -14.78 6.96
N LEU A 270 11.01 -13.80 6.54
CA LEU A 270 11.21 -13.14 5.26
C LEU A 270 12.56 -12.40 5.17
N CYS A 271 13.01 -11.75 6.25
CA CYS A 271 14.34 -11.15 6.28
C CYS A 271 15.46 -12.20 6.15
N VAL A 272 15.29 -13.39 6.76
CA VAL A 272 16.26 -14.50 6.62
C VAL A 272 16.31 -14.98 5.17
N VAL A 273 15.17 -15.16 4.52
CA VAL A 273 15.10 -15.54 3.08
C VAL A 273 15.81 -14.48 2.23
N ALA A 274 15.41 -13.21 2.36
CA ALA A 274 15.99 -12.12 1.56
C ALA A 274 17.51 -11.96 1.74
N ARG A 275 18.03 -12.26 2.94
CA ARG A 275 19.48 -12.24 3.20
C ARG A 275 20.23 -13.35 2.44
N LYS A 276 19.55 -14.41 2.01
CA LYS A 276 20.13 -15.55 1.32
C LYS A 276 19.93 -15.50 -0.20
N PHE A 277 18.88 -14.84 -0.64
CA PHE A 277 18.47 -14.79 -2.04
C PHE A 277 18.41 -13.36 -2.54
N ALA A 278 19.40 -12.93 -3.33
CA ALA A 278 19.51 -11.57 -3.86
C ALA A 278 18.35 -11.20 -4.81
N ASN A 279 17.64 -12.19 -5.34
CA ASN A 279 16.45 -12.03 -6.16
C ASN A 279 15.14 -11.90 -5.36
N VAL A 280 15.21 -11.82 -4.02
CA VAL A 280 14.04 -11.59 -3.13
C VAL A 280 14.17 -10.24 -2.45
N LEU A 281 13.24 -9.32 -2.73
CA LEU A 281 13.14 -8.01 -2.10
C LEU A 281 11.93 -7.94 -1.17
N PRO A 282 12.13 -7.81 0.15
CA PRO A 282 11.04 -7.49 1.06
C PRO A 282 10.52 -6.08 0.81
N PHE A 283 9.20 -5.92 0.67
CA PHE A 283 8.59 -4.61 0.45
C PHE A 283 7.39 -4.36 1.34
N GLY A 284 7.36 -3.17 1.92
CA GLY A 284 6.24 -2.60 2.65
C GLY A 284 5.87 -3.32 3.95
N CYS A 285 4.89 -2.73 4.60
CA CYS A 285 4.13 -3.29 5.71
C CYS A 285 2.69 -3.37 5.25
N TRP A 286 2.29 -4.54 4.76
CA TRP A 286 1.03 -4.71 4.07
C TRP A 286 -0.17 -4.74 5.05
N TRP A 287 -1.25 -4.04 4.72
CA TRP A 287 -2.57 -4.07 5.32
C TRP A 287 -2.54 -4.00 6.87
N PHE A 288 -2.75 -5.11 7.59
CA PHE A 288 -2.75 -5.15 9.07
C PHE A 288 -1.39 -4.82 9.72
N MET A 289 -0.32 -4.79 8.94
CA MET A 289 0.99 -4.32 9.36
C MET A 289 1.19 -2.81 9.16
N ASN A 290 0.24 -2.13 8.49
CA ASN A 290 0.37 -0.72 8.11
C ASN A 290 -0.08 0.22 9.25
N ASN A 291 0.60 0.11 10.39
CA ASN A 291 0.45 1.03 11.52
C ASN A 291 1.82 1.44 12.06
N PRO A 292 1.94 2.63 12.68
CA PRO A 292 3.23 3.21 13.05
C PRO A 292 4.17 2.31 13.85
N SER A 293 3.65 1.55 14.81
CA SER A 293 4.47 0.69 15.68
C SER A 293 5.06 -0.49 14.91
N LEU A 294 4.26 -1.15 14.06
CA LEU A 294 4.74 -2.28 13.25
C LEU A 294 5.64 -1.83 12.09
N ILE A 295 5.38 -0.65 11.52
CA ILE A 295 6.28 -0.07 10.51
C ILE A 295 7.66 0.20 11.13
N GLU A 296 7.73 0.79 12.32
CA GLU A 296 8.99 1.05 13.00
C GLU A 296 9.72 -0.24 13.36
N GLU A 297 9.04 -1.22 13.95
CA GLU A 297 9.58 -2.54 14.30
C GLU A 297 10.14 -3.27 13.07
N THR A 298 9.32 -3.37 12.01
CA THR A 298 9.69 -4.06 10.77
C THR A 298 10.87 -3.37 10.07
N THR A 299 10.86 -2.03 10.03
CA THR A 299 11.96 -1.26 9.43
C THR A 299 13.25 -1.47 10.21
N MET A 300 13.20 -1.46 11.55
CA MET A 300 14.38 -1.73 12.37
C MET A 300 14.96 -3.11 12.11
N MET A 301 14.11 -4.15 12.12
CA MET A 301 14.53 -5.54 11.86
C MET A 301 15.18 -5.68 10.48
N ARG A 302 14.57 -5.08 9.45
CA ARG A 302 15.12 -5.10 8.08
C ARG A 302 16.44 -4.35 7.98
N LEU A 303 16.60 -3.19 8.65
CA LEU A 303 17.87 -2.46 8.69
C LEU A 303 18.99 -3.28 9.34
N GLU A 304 18.70 -4.00 10.42
CA GLU A 304 19.69 -4.85 11.12
C GLU A 304 20.12 -6.06 10.30
N MET A 305 19.21 -6.64 9.54
CA MET A 305 19.46 -7.89 8.79
C MET A 305 19.92 -7.65 7.35
N LEU A 306 19.43 -6.60 6.69
CA LEU A 306 19.60 -6.37 5.26
C LEU A 306 20.31 -5.05 4.92
N GLY A 307 20.59 -4.18 5.93
CA GLY A 307 20.99 -2.82 5.63
C GLY A 307 19.88 -2.06 4.88
N PRO A 308 20.19 -1.02 4.08
CA PRO A 308 19.18 -0.26 3.35
C PRO A 308 18.83 -0.89 1.98
N THR A 309 18.63 -2.23 1.91
CA THR A 309 18.37 -2.97 0.66
C THR A 309 16.96 -3.61 0.67
N PHE A 310 15.95 -2.85 1.04
CA PHE A 310 14.54 -3.24 1.05
C PHE A 310 13.65 -2.02 0.85
N VAL A 311 12.38 -2.22 0.54
CA VAL A 311 11.37 -1.14 0.55
C VAL A 311 10.66 -1.15 1.89
N PRO A 312 10.79 -0.11 2.74
CA PRO A 312 10.26 -0.15 4.11
C PRO A 312 8.74 -0.11 4.16
N GLN A 313 8.10 0.60 3.21
CA GLN A 313 6.66 0.82 3.23
C GLN A 313 6.05 0.98 1.85
N HIS A 314 4.78 0.63 1.73
CA HIS A 314 3.84 1.03 0.70
C HIS A 314 2.50 1.42 1.36
N SER A 315 1.70 2.28 0.75
CA SER A 315 0.50 2.79 1.42
C SER A 315 -0.64 1.79 1.49
N ASP A 316 -0.76 0.90 0.52
CA ASP A 316 -1.95 0.06 0.33
C ASP A 316 -3.25 0.89 0.29
N ALA A 317 -3.15 2.14 -0.20
CA ALA A 317 -4.25 3.09 -0.22
C ALA A 317 -5.31 2.66 -1.23
N ARG A 318 -6.59 2.79 -0.85
CA ARG A 318 -7.77 2.56 -1.70
C ARG A 318 -8.53 3.83 -2.00
N VAL A 319 -8.37 4.83 -1.16
CA VAL A 319 -8.89 6.18 -1.31
C VAL A 319 -7.71 7.11 -1.44
N LEU A 320 -7.71 7.99 -2.43
CA LEU A 320 -6.58 8.85 -2.78
C LEU A 320 -6.03 9.62 -1.58
N ASP A 321 -6.91 10.19 -0.79
CA ASP A 321 -6.57 11.00 0.39
C ASP A 321 -5.79 10.24 1.47
N GLN A 322 -5.88 8.91 1.49
CA GLN A 322 -5.14 8.08 2.44
C GLN A 322 -3.63 8.22 2.29
N LEU A 323 -3.13 8.56 1.10
CA LEU A 323 -1.69 8.80 0.88
C LEU A 323 -1.13 9.83 1.85
N VAL A 324 -1.90 10.90 2.16
CA VAL A 324 -1.46 11.99 3.03
C VAL A 324 -1.07 11.47 4.41
N TYR A 325 -1.95 10.71 5.08
CA TYR A 325 -1.65 10.26 6.44
C TYR A 325 -0.76 9.04 6.47
N LYS A 326 -0.93 8.11 5.52
CA LYS A 326 -0.13 6.88 5.46
C LYS A 326 1.36 7.19 5.26
N TRP A 327 1.68 8.13 4.39
CA TRP A 327 3.07 8.53 4.22
C TRP A 327 3.56 9.47 5.31
N ARG A 328 2.70 10.31 5.91
CA ARG A 328 3.08 11.14 7.06
C ARG A 328 3.53 10.29 8.26
N HIS A 329 2.78 9.26 8.65
CA HIS A 329 3.18 8.39 9.75
C HIS A 329 4.32 7.44 9.39
N SER A 330 4.35 6.93 8.16
CA SER A 330 5.41 6.03 7.69
C SER A 330 6.78 6.72 7.69
N ARG A 331 6.88 7.94 7.15
CA ARG A 331 8.11 8.74 7.19
C ARG A 331 8.63 8.90 8.62
N ARG A 332 7.76 9.22 9.57
CA ARG A 332 8.13 9.36 10.98
C ARG A 332 8.66 8.05 11.58
N SER A 333 8.01 6.94 11.29
CA SER A 333 8.41 5.62 11.78
C SER A 333 9.73 5.17 11.17
N ILE A 334 9.92 5.35 9.87
CA ILE A 334 11.16 5.06 9.14
C ILE A 334 12.31 5.94 9.67
N ALA A 335 12.07 7.24 9.85
CA ALA A 335 13.08 8.15 10.38
C ALA A 335 13.52 7.76 11.80
N ARG A 336 12.57 7.37 12.67
CA ARG A 336 12.91 6.88 14.03
C ARG A 336 13.74 5.60 13.99
N ALA A 337 13.34 4.63 13.18
CA ALA A 337 14.09 3.37 13.03
C ALA A 337 15.52 3.64 12.50
N LEU A 338 15.65 4.47 11.47
CA LEU A 338 16.96 4.81 10.90
C LEU A 338 17.84 5.59 11.89
N THR A 339 17.26 6.53 12.65
CA THR A 339 17.97 7.27 13.69
C THR A 339 18.52 6.32 14.75
N ARG A 340 17.68 5.44 15.31
CA ARG A 340 18.10 4.45 16.32
C ARG A 340 19.18 3.52 15.79
N ARG A 341 19.10 3.13 14.52
CA ARG A 341 20.13 2.29 13.89
C ARG A 341 21.46 3.02 13.78
N TYR A 342 21.47 4.30 13.41
CA TYR A 342 22.68 5.12 13.36
C TYR A 342 23.28 5.39 14.75
N GLU A 343 22.44 5.63 15.78
CA GLU A 343 22.91 5.81 17.16
C GLU A 343 23.64 4.58 17.71
N ALA A 344 23.27 3.37 17.23
CA ALA A 344 23.94 2.13 17.60
C ALA A 344 25.24 1.85 16.83
N MET A 345 25.61 2.69 15.86
CA MET A 345 26.84 2.52 15.07
C MET A 345 28.04 3.14 15.80
N PRO A 346 29.23 2.53 15.71
CA PRO A 346 30.44 3.06 16.34
C PRO A 346 30.93 4.37 15.72
N VAL A 347 30.51 4.68 14.48
CA VAL A 347 30.87 5.91 13.76
C VAL A 347 29.59 6.61 13.33
N PRO A 348 29.40 7.89 13.73
CA PRO A 348 28.24 8.66 13.30
C PRO A 348 28.17 8.82 11.78
N PRO A 349 26.98 8.77 11.17
CA PRO A 349 26.84 8.94 9.74
C PRO A 349 27.08 10.38 9.32
N THR A 350 27.64 10.56 8.13
CA THR A 350 27.72 11.85 7.44
C THR A 350 26.35 12.24 6.86
N ASP A 351 26.14 13.53 6.54
CA ASP A 351 24.91 13.98 5.87
C ASP A 351 24.71 13.31 4.51
N ALA A 352 25.79 13.08 3.77
CA ALA A 352 25.75 12.39 2.49
C ALA A 352 25.27 10.93 2.63
N GLN A 353 25.70 10.23 3.67
CA GLN A 353 25.24 8.87 3.98
C GLN A 353 23.76 8.87 4.35
N ILE A 354 23.32 9.75 5.24
CA ILE A 354 21.91 9.89 5.64
C ILE A 354 21.02 10.15 4.41
N GLN A 355 21.41 11.08 3.56
CA GLN A 355 20.65 11.42 2.34
C GLN A 355 20.58 10.26 1.35
N ARG A 356 21.68 9.53 1.15
CA ARG A 356 21.73 8.37 0.27
C ARG A 356 20.80 7.26 0.77
N ASP A 357 20.89 6.93 2.06
CA ASP A 357 20.12 5.85 2.66
C ASP A 357 18.62 6.21 2.73
N ALA A 358 18.28 7.47 3.04
CA ALA A 358 16.91 7.96 2.96
C ALA A 358 16.33 7.86 1.53
N ARG A 359 17.07 8.29 0.52
CA ARG A 359 16.63 8.18 -0.88
C ARG A 359 16.47 6.73 -1.31
N ALA A 360 17.39 5.84 -0.93
CA ALA A 360 17.30 4.42 -1.24
C ALA A 360 15.99 3.84 -0.68
N LEU A 361 15.70 4.08 0.60
CA LEU A 361 14.53 3.53 1.29
C LEU A 361 13.20 4.14 0.81
N MET A 362 13.15 5.43 0.47
CA MET A 362 11.89 6.10 0.16
C MET A 362 11.42 5.88 -1.29
N GLY A 363 12.33 5.66 -2.24
CA GLY A 363 11.94 5.46 -3.64
C GLY A 363 13.02 4.83 -4.51
N GLY A 364 14.31 4.95 -4.15
CA GLY A 364 15.41 4.53 -4.99
C GLY A 364 15.38 3.03 -5.30
N ILE A 365 15.26 2.18 -4.28
CA ILE A 365 15.19 0.73 -4.45
C ILE A 365 13.92 0.32 -5.19
N ALA A 366 12.77 0.94 -4.87
CA ALA A 366 11.53 0.70 -5.60
C ALA A 366 11.69 1.05 -7.08
N GLY A 367 12.25 2.23 -7.39
CA GLY A 367 12.51 2.66 -8.77
C GLY A 367 13.44 1.70 -9.53
N GLU A 368 14.54 1.30 -8.90
CA GLU A 368 15.48 0.34 -9.50
C GLU A 368 14.79 -1.00 -9.85
N TRP A 369 14.01 -1.54 -8.92
CA TRP A 369 13.32 -2.82 -9.14
C TRP A 369 12.17 -2.73 -10.14
N LEU A 370 11.54 -1.57 -10.28
CA LEU A 370 10.48 -1.32 -11.26
C LEU A 370 10.99 -0.85 -12.62
N GLY A 371 12.29 -0.60 -12.78
CA GLY A 371 12.83 0.02 -13.97
C GLY A 371 12.26 1.43 -14.23
N ALA A 372 12.08 2.24 -13.14
CA ALA A 372 11.40 3.53 -13.17
C ALA A 372 12.38 4.71 -12.98
#